data_470fd07044cf398b2d7e2fb30cc256f5
#
_entry.id   470fd07044cf398b2d7e2fb30cc256f5
#
_cell.length_a   1.000
_cell.length_b   1.000
_cell.length_c   1.000
_cell.angle_alpha   90.00
_cell.angle_beta   90.00
_cell.angle_gamma   90.00
#
_symmetry.space_group_name_H-M   'P 1'
#
loop_
_entity.id
_entity.type
_entity.pdbx_description
1 polymer ?
#
loop_
_entity_poly.entity_id
_entity_poly.type
_entity_poly.pdbx_seq_one_letter_code
_entity_poly.pdbx_strand_id
1 'polypeptide(L)'
;VGICGSGQMMAITANRFPFMRSALVHTAGEAALAREHGDANMLAIGADTVDAATAEQLLGAFLTTAALGDRYAARRERLARLDISKL
;
A
#
# COMPACT_ATOMS: atom_id res chain seq x y z
N VAL A 1 1.75 8.78 3.91
CA VAL A 1 1.48 9.02 2.49
C VAL A 1 2.74 9.54 1.83
N GLY A 2 3.12 8.95 0.70
CA GLY A 2 4.25 9.40 -0.11
C GLY A 2 3.78 9.79 -1.50
N ILE A 3 4.26 10.93 -1.99
CA ILE A 3 3.85 11.47 -3.30
C ILE A 3 5.10 11.79 -4.11
N CYS A 4 5.15 11.31 -5.35
CA CYS A 4 6.12 11.73 -6.34
C CYS A 4 5.46 11.71 -7.72
N GLY A 5 6.20 11.92 -8.81
CA GLY A 5 5.61 12.01 -10.15
C GLY A 5 4.74 10.83 -10.50
N SER A 6 5.30 9.62 -10.54
CA SER A 6 4.56 8.39 -10.84
C SER A 6 4.13 7.61 -9.59
N GLY A 7 4.67 7.94 -8.42
CA GLY A 7 4.48 7.17 -7.19
C GLY A 7 5.37 5.94 -7.10
N GLN A 8 6.01 5.54 -8.19
CA GLN A 8 6.78 4.30 -8.27
C GLN A 8 7.99 4.30 -7.33
N MET A 9 8.82 5.31 -7.42
CA MET A 9 10.03 5.37 -6.60
C MET A 9 9.72 5.51 -5.11
N MET A 10 8.63 6.22 -4.80
CA MET A 10 8.17 6.36 -3.42
C MET A 10 7.79 4.99 -2.83
N ALA A 11 7.05 4.18 -3.58
CA ALA A 11 6.66 2.84 -3.16
C ALA A 11 7.86 1.90 -3.07
N ILE A 12 8.73 1.92 -4.08
CA ILE A 12 9.92 1.06 -4.13
C ILE A 12 10.85 1.36 -2.95
N THR A 13 11.12 2.64 -2.72
CA THR A 13 12.00 3.08 -1.63
C THR A 13 11.43 2.68 -0.28
N ALA A 14 10.15 2.96 -0.03
CA ALA A 14 9.51 2.61 1.23
C ALA A 14 9.58 1.12 1.51
N ASN A 15 9.31 0.28 0.50
CA ASN A 15 9.30 -1.17 0.66
C ASN A 15 10.68 -1.81 0.83
N ARG A 16 11.75 -1.01 0.79
CA ARG A 16 13.09 -1.47 1.19
C ARG A 16 13.22 -1.59 2.71
N PHE A 17 12.34 -0.96 3.47
CA PHE A 17 12.34 -1.01 4.93
C PHE A 17 11.42 -2.15 5.39
N PRO A 18 11.90 -3.04 6.29
CA PRO A 18 11.13 -4.25 6.65
C PRO A 18 9.79 -3.97 7.33
N PHE A 19 9.63 -2.80 7.97
CA PHE A 19 8.39 -2.44 8.63
C PHE A 19 7.39 -1.72 7.72
N MET A 20 7.77 -1.40 6.48
CA MET A 20 6.91 -0.67 5.56
C MET A 20 6.18 -1.64 4.63
N ARG A 21 4.91 -1.33 4.41
CA ARG A 21 4.06 -2.00 3.42
C ARG A 21 3.38 -0.91 2.62
N SER A 22 4.10 -0.40 1.63
CA SER A 22 3.62 0.69 0.78
C SER A 22 2.89 0.14 -0.43
N ALA A 23 1.74 0.72 -0.73
CA ALA A 23 0.96 0.37 -1.90
C ALA A 23 0.81 1.58 -2.80
N LEU A 24 1.17 1.41 -4.08
CA LEU A 24 0.91 2.40 -5.13
C LEU A 24 -0.46 2.07 -5.73
N VAL A 25 -1.39 3.01 -5.61
CA VAL A 25 -2.77 2.78 -6.05
C VAL A 25 -3.25 3.93 -6.91
N HIS A 26 -4.22 3.65 -7.78
CA HIS A 26 -4.80 4.61 -8.72
C HIS A 26 -6.31 4.78 -8.52
N THR A 27 -6.95 3.86 -7.80
CA THR A 27 -8.40 3.90 -7.54
C THR A 27 -8.69 3.67 -6.07
N ALA A 28 -9.83 4.16 -5.61
CA ALA A 28 -10.29 3.93 -4.24
C ALA A 28 -10.45 2.44 -3.93
N GLY A 29 -10.90 1.65 -4.91
CA GLY A 29 -10.99 0.19 -4.77
C GLY A 29 -9.64 -0.45 -4.52
N GLU A 30 -8.60 -0.04 -5.25
CA GLU A 30 -7.23 -0.53 -5.02
C GLU A 30 -6.71 -0.13 -3.63
N ALA A 31 -7.02 1.09 -3.18
CA ALA A 31 -6.63 1.55 -1.85
C ALA A 31 -7.29 0.69 -0.76
N ALA A 32 -8.56 0.36 -0.92
CA ALA A 32 -9.28 -0.52 0.00
C ALA A 32 -8.65 -1.92 0.01
N LEU A 33 -8.35 -2.50 -1.16
CA LEU A 33 -7.71 -3.82 -1.25
C LEU A 33 -6.32 -3.84 -0.61
N ALA A 34 -5.56 -2.78 -0.76
CA ALA A 34 -4.24 -2.67 -0.13
C ALA A 34 -4.35 -2.76 1.41
N ARG A 35 -5.40 -2.16 1.98
CA ARG A 35 -5.69 -2.26 3.41
C ARG A 35 -6.21 -3.64 3.78
N GLU A 36 -7.24 -4.11 3.09
CA GLU A 36 -7.91 -5.37 3.42
C GLU A 36 -6.97 -6.56 3.35
N HIS A 37 -6.19 -6.66 2.26
CA HIS A 37 -5.35 -7.82 1.99
C HIS A 37 -3.95 -7.66 2.56
N GLY A 38 -3.34 -6.48 2.40
CA GLY A 38 -1.95 -6.24 2.71
C GLY A 38 -1.68 -5.58 4.04
N ASP A 39 -2.70 -5.07 4.72
CA ASP A 39 -2.52 -4.19 5.87
C ASP A 39 -1.47 -3.12 5.56
N ALA A 40 -1.58 -2.53 4.36
CA ALA A 40 -0.65 -1.50 3.92
C ALA A 40 -0.64 -0.33 4.90
N ASN A 41 0.55 0.14 5.25
CA ASN A 41 0.71 1.24 6.20
C ASN A 41 1.25 2.51 5.55
N MET A 42 1.43 2.50 4.23
CA MET A 42 1.81 3.67 3.47
C MET A 42 1.10 3.67 2.12
N LEU A 43 0.47 4.79 1.82
CA LEU A 43 -0.15 5.02 0.52
C LEU A 43 0.83 5.81 -0.34
N ALA A 44 1.20 5.28 -1.50
CA ALA A 44 2.01 5.99 -2.49
C ALA A 44 1.12 6.50 -3.62
N ILE A 45 1.30 7.76 -4.00
CA ILE A 45 0.49 8.43 -5.00
C ILE A 45 1.39 9.06 -6.05
N GLY A 46 1.03 8.88 -7.32
CA GLY A 46 1.68 9.57 -8.44
C GLY A 46 0.92 10.85 -8.80
N ALA A 47 1.54 12.00 -8.55
CA ALA A 47 0.92 13.29 -8.82
C ALA A 47 0.62 13.51 -10.31
N ASP A 48 1.36 12.82 -11.19
CA ASP A 48 1.17 12.91 -12.63
C ASP A 48 0.10 11.95 -13.15
N THR A 49 -0.37 11.01 -12.32
CA THR A 49 -1.31 9.95 -12.73
C THR A 49 -2.70 10.11 -12.15
N VAL A 50 -2.85 10.86 -11.08
CA VAL A 50 -4.16 11.13 -10.46
C VAL A 50 -4.29 12.62 -10.14
N ASP A 51 -5.52 13.12 -10.23
CA ASP A 51 -5.82 14.51 -9.84
C ASP A 51 -6.07 14.61 -8.33
N ALA A 52 -6.23 15.85 -7.85
CA ALA A 52 -6.43 16.10 -6.42
C ALA A 52 -7.69 15.44 -5.88
N ALA A 53 -8.78 15.48 -6.65
CA ALA A 53 -10.05 14.86 -6.22
C ALA A 53 -9.92 13.35 -6.08
N THR A 54 -9.23 12.71 -7.03
CA THR A 54 -8.93 11.26 -6.96
C THR A 54 -8.02 10.96 -5.76
N ALA A 55 -6.98 11.76 -5.54
CA ALA A 55 -6.08 11.58 -4.40
C ALA A 55 -6.83 11.63 -3.07
N GLU A 56 -7.79 12.53 -2.92
CA GLU A 56 -8.64 12.58 -1.72
C GLU A 56 -9.46 11.30 -1.54
N GLN A 57 -10.00 10.75 -2.64
CA GLN A 57 -10.75 9.49 -2.61
C GLN A 57 -9.85 8.31 -2.21
N LEU A 58 -8.63 8.27 -2.73
CA LEU A 58 -7.65 7.24 -2.37
C LEU A 58 -7.33 7.30 -0.87
N LEU A 59 -7.06 8.49 -0.38
CA LEU A 59 -6.73 8.70 1.02
C LEU A 59 -7.91 8.35 1.92
N GLY A 60 -9.12 8.76 1.55
CA GLY A 60 -10.34 8.44 2.29
C GLY A 60 -10.54 6.93 2.43
N ALA A 61 -10.46 6.20 1.32
CA ALA A 61 -10.60 4.74 1.33
C ALA A 61 -9.49 4.08 2.16
N PHE A 62 -8.26 4.56 2.04
CA PHE A 62 -7.12 4.03 2.77
C PHE A 62 -7.28 4.21 4.29
N LEU A 63 -7.71 5.37 4.73
CA LEU A 63 -7.84 5.69 6.16
C LEU A 63 -9.05 5.03 6.82
N THR A 64 -10.07 4.65 6.05
CA THR A 64 -11.33 4.12 6.59
C THR A 64 -11.50 2.61 6.42
N THR A 65 -10.55 1.93 5.77
CA THR A 65 -10.63 0.49 5.51
C THR A 65 -9.72 -0.26 6.47
N ALA A 66 -10.29 -1.25 7.17
CA ALA A 66 -9.54 -2.11 8.09
C ALA A 66 -8.94 -3.31 7.35
N ALA A 67 -7.85 -3.84 7.89
CA ALA A 67 -7.26 -5.08 7.40
C ALA A 67 -8.19 -6.26 7.74
N LEU A 68 -8.34 -7.18 6.79
CA LEU A 68 -9.11 -8.41 6.99
C LEU A 68 -8.27 -9.45 7.72
N GLY A 69 -8.94 -10.33 8.46
CA GLY A 69 -8.32 -11.44 9.17
C GLY A 69 -8.22 -12.72 8.33
N ASP A 70 -8.30 -13.86 8.99
CA ASP A 70 -8.35 -15.21 8.41
C ASP A 70 -7.23 -15.45 7.39
N ARG A 71 -7.58 -15.84 6.16
CA ARG A 71 -6.59 -16.17 5.12
C ARG A 71 -5.66 -14.99 4.78
N TYR A 72 -6.15 -13.76 4.87
CA TYR A 72 -5.33 -12.58 4.58
C TYR A 72 -4.29 -12.35 5.67
N ALA A 73 -4.68 -12.50 6.93
CA ALA A 73 -3.74 -12.42 8.06
C ALA A 73 -2.67 -13.50 7.96
N ALA A 74 -3.03 -14.73 7.58
CA ALA A 74 -2.09 -15.83 7.40
C ALA A 74 -1.08 -15.52 6.29
N ARG A 75 -1.54 -14.93 5.19
CA ARG A 75 -0.66 -14.53 4.07
C ARG A 75 0.32 -13.43 4.49
N ARG A 76 -0.15 -12.42 5.23
CA ARG A 76 0.72 -11.34 5.74
C ARG A 76 1.77 -11.90 6.70
N GLU A 77 1.40 -12.87 7.52
CA GLU A 77 2.33 -13.50 8.44
C GLU A 77 3.43 -14.26 7.69
N ARG A 78 3.08 -14.94 6.60
CA ARG A 78 4.09 -15.58 5.74
C ARG A 78 5.05 -14.55 5.16
N LEU A 79 4.54 -13.41 4.70
CA LEU A 79 5.38 -12.34 4.17
C LEU A 79 6.32 -11.80 5.25
N ALA A 80 5.82 -11.62 6.47
CA ALA A 80 6.62 -11.11 7.58
C ALA A 80 7.78 -12.05 7.94
N ARG A 81 7.64 -13.35 7.67
CA ARG A 81 8.67 -14.34 7.93
C ARG A 81 9.58 -14.63 6.74
N LEU A 82 9.33 -13.97 5.62
CA LEU A 82 10.14 -14.16 4.41
C LEU A 82 11.56 -13.68 4.65
N ASP A 83 12.51 -14.57 4.43
CA ASP A 83 13.94 -14.24 4.49
C ASP A 83 14.49 -14.28 3.07
N ILE A 84 14.66 -13.11 2.47
CA ILE A 84 15.12 -12.99 1.08
C ILE A 84 16.55 -13.45 0.87
N SER A 85 17.34 -13.53 1.95
CA SER A 85 18.71 -14.05 1.85
C SER A 85 18.76 -15.55 1.53
N LYS A 86 17.62 -16.24 1.66
CA LYS A 86 17.49 -17.67 1.41
C LYS A 86 16.82 -18.01 0.08
N LEU A 87 16.48 -17.01 -0.70
CA LEU A 87 15.84 -17.21 -2.01
C LEU A 87 16.84 -17.54 -3.11
#